data_28a6f81affecb090c992cddbeea1aa78
#
_entry.id   28a6f81affecb090c992cddbeea1aa78
#
_cell.length_a   1.000
_cell.length_b   1.000
_cell.length_c   1.000
_cell.angle_alpha   90.00
_cell.angle_beta   90.00
_cell.angle_gamma   90.00
#
_symmetry.space_group_name_H-M   'P 1'
#
loop_
_entity.id
_entity.type
_entity.pdbx_description
1 polymer ?
#
loop_
_entity_poly.entity_id
_entity_poly.type
_entity_poly.pdbx_seq_one_letter_code
_entity_poly.pdbx_strand_id
1 'polypeptide(L)'
;MKVPKKPLKVFFNASVVIAGIISPSGGSGKLLELVTNKQIEGAISELILDEVLRHTDKIGRSQHAIEKKVRSIFSPIFPTPSLALINIWKKLVIDIGDAHVLASARSAKSNFLVTLDRKHLLILQEKVRKFKIVTPKQLIINKIRDYIDYSKA
;
A
#
# COMPACT_ATOMS: atom_id res chain seq x y z
N MET A 1 -22.51 -19.11 -13.97
CA MET A 1 -21.67 -18.90 -12.79
C MET A 1 -20.50 -17.99 -13.13
N LYS A 2 -20.27 -16.99 -12.32
CA LYS A 2 -19.19 -16.02 -12.58
C LYS A 2 -17.87 -16.55 -12.05
N VAL A 3 -16.83 -16.50 -12.89
CA VAL A 3 -15.50 -16.89 -12.47
C VAL A 3 -14.97 -15.84 -11.49
N PRO A 4 -14.45 -16.25 -10.33
CA PRO A 4 -13.86 -15.27 -9.40
C PRO A 4 -12.74 -14.51 -10.10
N LYS A 5 -12.79 -13.19 -10.00
CA LYS A 5 -11.70 -12.36 -10.49
C LYS A 5 -10.49 -12.55 -9.58
N LYS A 6 -9.29 -12.42 -10.16
CA LYS A 6 -8.08 -12.41 -9.35
C LYS A 6 -8.16 -11.29 -8.33
N PRO A 7 -7.70 -11.50 -7.10
CA PRO A 7 -7.69 -10.44 -6.10
C PRO A 7 -6.88 -9.25 -6.59
N LEU A 8 -7.33 -8.04 -6.25
CA LEU A 8 -6.55 -6.84 -6.51
C LEU A 8 -5.27 -6.88 -5.70
N LYS A 9 -4.16 -6.59 -6.34
CA LYS A 9 -2.86 -6.49 -5.67
C LYS A 9 -2.57 -5.02 -5.39
N VAL A 10 -2.47 -4.67 -4.12
CA VAL A 10 -2.32 -3.30 -3.67
C VAL A 10 -1.05 -3.18 -2.84
N PHE A 11 -0.13 -2.32 -3.27
CA PHE A 11 1.05 -1.99 -2.48
C PHE A 11 0.74 -0.78 -1.60
N PHE A 12 1.09 -0.85 -0.33
CA PHE A 12 0.77 0.17 0.65
C PHE A 12 1.98 1.04 0.96
N ASN A 13 1.84 2.35 0.75
CA ASN A 13 2.79 3.32 1.28
C ASN A 13 2.65 3.40 2.80
N ALA A 14 3.72 3.75 3.50
CA ALA A 14 3.71 3.80 4.97
C ALA A 14 2.64 4.74 5.51
N SER A 15 2.37 5.85 4.82
CA SER A 15 1.36 6.82 5.25
C SER A 15 -0.03 6.18 5.43
N VAL A 16 -0.38 5.26 4.55
CA VAL A 16 -1.68 4.57 4.61
C VAL A 16 -1.70 3.56 5.76
N VAL A 17 -0.61 2.82 5.96
CA VAL A 17 -0.51 1.87 7.06
C VAL A 17 -0.64 2.60 8.40
N ILE A 18 0.11 3.68 8.56
CA ILE A 18 0.08 4.48 9.79
C ILE A 18 -1.33 5.03 10.05
N ALA A 19 -1.92 5.67 9.03
CA ALA A 19 -3.26 6.24 9.16
C ALA A 19 -4.30 5.17 9.50
N GLY A 20 -4.19 3.99 8.91
CA GLY A 20 -5.13 2.90 9.17
C GLY A 20 -5.04 2.33 10.57
N ILE A 21 -3.84 2.31 11.14
CA ILE A 21 -3.66 1.85 12.53
C ILE A 21 -4.19 2.91 13.51
N ILE A 22 -3.92 4.18 13.24
CA ILE A 22 -4.38 5.28 14.10
C ILE A 22 -5.91 5.40 14.07
N SER A 23 -6.51 5.28 12.88
CA SER A 23 -7.94 5.49 12.67
C SER A 23 -8.54 4.31 11.90
N PRO A 24 -8.86 3.21 12.60
CA PRO A 24 -9.38 2.00 11.94
C PRO A 24 -10.69 2.20 11.18
N SER A 25 -11.49 3.21 11.56
CA SER A 25 -12.77 3.48 10.92
C SER A 25 -12.66 4.33 9.65
N GLY A 26 -11.49 4.88 9.35
CA GLY A 26 -11.28 5.68 8.14
C GLY A 26 -11.01 4.83 6.91
N GLY A 27 -10.77 5.50 5.78
CA GLY A 27 -10.51 4.83 4.51
C GLY A 27 -9.29 3.93 4.55
N SER A 28 -8.19 4.41 5.14
CA SER A 28 -6.98 3.60 5.29
C SER A 28 -7.24 2.38 6.15
N GLY A 29 -7.98 2.54 7.26
CA GLY A 29 -8.34 1.42 8.12
C GLY A 29 -9.20 0.40 7.40
N LYS A 30 -10.11 0.86 6.55
CA LYS A 30 -10.94 -0.03 5.73
C LYS A 30 -10.09 -0.89 4.80
N LEU A 31 -9.06 -0.30 4.19
CA LEU A 31 -8.16 -1.06 3.33
C LEU A 31 -7.40 -2.12 4.12
N LEU A 32 -6.91 -1.78 5.32
CA LEU A 32 -6.21 -2.77 6.16
C LEU A 32 -7.16 -3.92 6.54
N GLU A 33 -8.42 -3.62 6.81
CA GLU A 33 -9.43 -4.64 7.08
C GLU A 33 -9.62 -5.57 5.88
N LEU A 34 -9.68 -5.01 4.67
CA LEU A 34 -9.83 -5.80 3.46
C LEU A 34 -8.63 -6.73 3.23
N VAL A 35 -7.41 -6.27 3.55
CA VAL A 35 -6.21 -7.11 3.48
C VAL A 35 -6.30 -8.24 4.51
N THR A 36 -6.66 -7.91 5.74
CA THR A 36 -6.80 -8.88 6.83
C THR A 36 -7.80 -9.97 6.47
N ASN A 37 -8.91 -9.59 5.84
CA ASN A 37 -9.98 -10.51 5.44
C ASN A 37 -9.71 -11.18 4.10
N LYS A 38 -8.55 -10.94 3.50
CA LYS A 38 -8.12 -11.54 2.22
C LYS A 38 -9.03 -11.19 1.04
N GLN A 39 -9.72 -10.07 1.13
CA GLN A 39 -10.54 -9.56 0.03
C GLN A 39 -9.70 -8.81 -1.01
N ILE A 40 -8.54 -8.29 -0.61
CA ILE A 40 -7.50 -7.78 -1.50
C ILE A 40 -6.16 -8.34 -1.05
N GLU A 41 -5.20 -8.42 -1.97
CA GLU A 41 -3.83 -8.79 -1.62
C GLU A 41 -3.04 -7.52 -1.32
N GLY A 42 -2.75 -7.30 -0.04
CA GLY A 42 -1.93 -6.17 0.38
C GLY A 42 -0.47 -6.55 0.41
N ALA A 43 0.38 -5.62 0.03
CA ALA A 43 1.83 -5.83 0.06
C ALA A 43 2.53 -4.60 0.63
N ILE A 44 3.58 -4.86 1.39
CA ILE A 44 4.55 -3.85 1.80
C ILE A 44 5.94 -4.47 1.68
N SER A 45 6.97 -3.63 1.71
CA SER A 45 8.35 -4.07 1.78
C SER A 45 8.89 -3.89 3.19
N GLU A 46 10.05 -4.49 3.46
CA GLU A 46 10.74 -4.28 4.74
C GLU A 46 11.04 -2.79 4.98
N LEU A 47 11.32 -2.02 3.91
CA LEU A 47 11.56 -0.58 4.05
C LEU A 47 10.29 0.16 4.48
N ILE A 48 9.13 -0.27 3.99
CA ILE A 48 7.86 0.31 4.43
C ILE A 48 7.63 -0.01 5.92
N LEU A 49 7.89 -1.24 6.33
CA LEU A 49 7.76 -1.61 7.74
C LEU A 49 8.68 -0.74 8.61
N ASP A 50 9.93 -0.57 8.20
CA ASP A 50 10.88 0.28 8.93
C ASP A 50 10.37 1.71 9.06
N GLU A 51 9.79 2.26 7.99
CA GLU A 51 9.23 3.61 8.02
C GLU A 51 8.04 3.71 8.98
N VAL A 52 7.16 2.72 9.00
CA VAL A 52 6.04 2.67 9.96
C VAL A 52 6.58 2.65 11.39
N LEU A 53 7.60 1.82 11.65
CA LEU A 53 8.17 1.69 12.99
C LEU A 53 8.88 2.95 13.48
N ARG A 54 9.30 3.83 12.58
CA ARG A 54 9.86 5.14 12.97
C ARG A 54 8.80 6.15 13.42
N HIS A 55 7.51 5.83 13.24
CA HIS A 55 6.40 6.72 13.60
C HIS A 55 5.60 6.19 14.79
N THR A 56 6.21 5.40 15.67
CA THR A 56 5.52 4.82 16.83
C THR A 56 4.94 5.87 17.76
N ASP A 57 5.60 7.03 17.89
CA ASP A 57 5.11 8.13 18.72
C ASP A 57 3.73 8.62 18.25
N LYS A 58 3.53 8.73 16.94
CA LYS A 58 2.26 9.15 16.38
C LYS A 58 1.16 8.13 16.61
N ILE A 59 1.53 6.85 16.60
CA ILE A 59 0.58 5.75 16.73
C ILE A 59 0.20 5.54 18.20
N GLY A 60 1.09 5.90 19.12
CA GLY A 60 0.84 5.77 20.55
C GLY A 60 0.93 4.34 21.08
N ARG A 61 1.64 3.46 20.39
CA ARG A 61 1.85 2.07 20.78
C ARG A 61 3.33 1.73 20.71
N SER A 62 3.74 0.66 21.40
CA SER A 62 5.12 0.22 21.35
C SER A 62 5.51 -0.27 19.95
N GLN A 63 6.80 -0.16 19.63
CA GLN A 63 7.33 -0.65 18.37
C GLN A 63 7.03 -2.13 18.17
N HIS A 64 7.20 -2.93 19.23
CA HIS A 64 6.92 -4.37 19.16
C HIS A 64 5.46 -4.66 18.84
N ALA A 65 4.52 -3.96 19.47
CA ALA A 65 3.10 -4.16 19.23
C ALA A 65 2.72 -3.78 17.79
N ILE A 66 3.29 -2.69 17.29
CA ILE A 66 3.02 -2.24 15.92
C ILE A 66 3.60 -3.22 14.91
N GLU A 67 4.83 -3.68 15.13
CA GLU A 67 5.46 -4.65 14.23
C GLU A 67 4.66 -5.93 14.17
N LYS A 68 4.23 -6.44 15.31
CA LYS A 68 3.42 -7.65 15.38
C LYS A 68 2.12 -7.49 14.60
N LYS A 69 1.44 -6.35 14.76
CA LYS A 69 0.21 -6.07 14.05
C LYS A 69 0.43 -5.99 12.53
N VAL A 70 1.44 -5.25 12.10
CA VAL A 70 1.73 -5.08 10.68
C VAL A 70 2.08 -6.42 10.02
N ARG A 71 2.90 -7.24 10.69
CA ARG A 71 3.25 -8.55 10.17
C ARG A 71 2.06 -9.50 10.13
N SER A 72 1.05 -9.31 10.99
CA SER A 72 -0.16 -10.11 10.94
C SER A 72 -1.06 -9.72 9.76
N ILE A 73 -1.02 -8.47 9.34
CA ILE A 73 -1.80 -7.98 8.20
C ILE A 73 -1.11 -8.34 6.88
N PHE A 74 0.18 -8.09 6.78
CA PHE A 74 0.96 -8.26 5.55
C PHE A 74 1.94 -9.43 5.71
N SER A 75 1.61 -10.57 5.13
CA SER A 75 2.45 -11.75 5.22
C SER A 75 2.38 -12.52 3.89
N PRO A 76 3.51 -12.71 3.19
CA PRO A 76 4.85 -12.29 3.57
C PRO A 76 5.10 -10.80 3.28
N ILE A 77 6.14 -10.24 3.93
CA ILE A 77 6.62 -8.89 3.66
C ILE A 77 7.75 -8.99 2.64
N PHE A 78 7.67 -8.19 1.58
CA PHE A 78 8.63 -8.29 0.48
C PHE A 78 9.98 -7.68 0.87
N PRO A 79 11.08 -8.24 0.33
CA PRO A 79 12.41 -7.67 0.58
C PRO A 79 12.57 -6.33 -0.13
N THR A 80 13.63 -5.61 0.23
CA THR A 80 14.01 -4.37 -0.44
C THR A 80 14.28 -4.67 -1.92
N PRO A 81 13.73 -3.85 -2.85
CA PRO A 81 14.02 -4.05 -4.26
C PRO A 81 15.48 -3.81 -4.58
N SER A 82 15.95 -4.33 -5.72
CA SER A 82 17.34 -4.18 -6.14
C SER A 82 17.67 -2.70 -6.38
N LEU A 83 18.96 -2.35 -6.21
CA LEU A 83 19.42 -1.01 -6.49
C LEU A 83 19.20 -0.64 -7.97
N ALA A 84 19.35 -1.60 -8.86
CA ALA A 84 19.10 -1.36 -10.29
C ALA A 84 17.67 -0.91 -10.54
N LEU A 85 16.70 -1.58 -9.92
CA LEU A 85 15.30 -1.22 -10.06
C LEU A 85 15.01 0.13 -9.40
N ILE A 86 15.54 0.37 -8.20
CA ILE A 86 15.38 1.67 -7.53
C ILE A 86 15.93 2.79 -8.40
N ASN A 87 17.10 2.59 -9.04
CA ASN A 87 17.71 3.59 -9.90
C ASN A 87 16.84 3.94 -11.11
N ILE A 88 16.12 2.96 -11.65
CA ILE A 88 15.20 3.22 -12.76
C ILE A 88 14.12 4.22 -12.34
N TRP A 89 13.58 4.08 -11.12
CA TRP A 89 12.50 4.92 -10.63
C TRP A 89 12.96 6.27 -10.08
N LYS A 90 14.25 6.43 -9.76
CA LYS A 90 14.79 7.71 -9.26
C LYS A 90 14.53 8.88 -10.17
N LYS A 91 14.46 8.63 -11.47
CA LYS A 91 14.28 9.68 -12.47
C LYS A 91 12.90 10.33 -12.42
N LEU A 92 11.92 9.65 -11.84
CA LEU A 92 10.53 10.14 -11.80
C LEU A 92 10.20 10.85 -10.51
N VAL A 93 10.90 10.58 -9.42
CA VAL A 93 10.52 11.07 -8.10
C VAL A 93 11.15 12.41 -7.79
N ILE A 94 10.44 13.22 -6.99
CA ILE A 94 10.96 14.50 -6.48
C ILE A 94 11.93 14.22 -5.33
N ASP A 95 11.54 13.31 -4.43
CA ASP A 95 12.37 12.88 -3.31
C ASP A 95 12.89 11.48 -3.61
N ILE A 96 14.23 11.35 -3.62
CA ILE A 96 14.89 10.08 -3.93
C ILE A 96 14.40 8.96 -3.01
N GLY A 97 14.03 9.28 -1.75
CA GLY A 97 13.49 8.31 -0.82
C GLY A 97 12.23 7.61 -1.29
N ASP A 98 11.48 8.22 -2.21
CA ASP A 98 10.25 7.63 -2.73
C ASP A 98 10.49 6.63 -3.86
N ALA A 99 11.70 6.58 -4.42
CA ALA A 99 12.01 5.66 -5.50
C ALA A 99 11.83 4.19 -5.08
N HIS A 100 12.16 3.85 -3.84
CA HIS A 100 12.00 2.47 -3.37
C HIS A 100 10.52 2.06 -3.29
N VAL A 101 9.62 3.01 -3.03
CA VAL A 101 8.18 2.73 -2.97
C VAL A 101 7.69 2.32 -4.35
N LEU A 102 8.04 3.10 -5.38
CA LEU A 102 7.65 2.80 -6.76
C LEU A 102 8.28 1.48 -7.24
N ALA A 103 9.56 1.28 -6.94
CA ALA A 103 10.26 0.06 -7.30
C ALA A 103 9.62 -1.17 -6.63
N SER A 104 9.26 -1.05 -5.35
CA SER A 104 8.63 -2.15 -4.61
C SER A 104 7.25 -2.48 -5.17
N ALA A 105 6.44 -1.47 -5.47
CA ALA A 105 5.11 -1.67 -6.06
C ALA A 105 5.22 -2.42 -7.38
N ARG A 106 6.19 -2.06 -8.21
CA ARG A 106 6.44 -2.73 -9.49
C ARG A 106 6.94 -4.15 -9.28
N SER A 107 7.89 -4.33 -8.38
CA SER A 107 8.46 -5.65 -8.09
C SER A 107 7.41 -6.62 -7.56
N ALA A 108 6.48 -6.12 -6.76
CA ALA A 108 5.37 -6.93 -6.22
C ALA A 108 4.26 -7.17 -7.24
N LYS A 109 4.40 -6.66 -8.46
CA LYS A 109 3.39 -6.79 -9.52
C LYS A 109 2.04 -6.24 -9.10
N SER A 110 2.05 -5.10 -8.43
CA SER A 110 0.84 -4.48 -7.89
C SER A 110 -0.01 -3.88 -9.00
N ASN A 111 -1.33 -3.92 -8.80
CA ASN A 111 -2.27 -3.19 -9.64
C ASN A 111 -2.35 -1.73 -9.21
N PHE A 112 -2.23 -1.49 -7.90
CA PHE A 112 -2.35 -0.17 -7.31
C PHE A 112 -1.26 0.06 -6.28
N LEU A 113 -0.82 1.31 -6.20
CA LEU A 113 -0.05 1.83 -5.07
C LEU A 113 -0.95 2.82 -4.35
N VAL A 114 -1.27 2.53 -3.09
CA VAL A 114 -2.12 3.42 -2.29
C VAL A 114 -1.26 4.27 -1.37
N THR A 115 -1.51 5.58 -1.38
CA THR A 115 -0.72 6.55 -0.63
C THR A 115 -1.55 7.77 -0.25
N LEU A 116 -1.11 8.48 0.79
CA LEU A 116 -1.67 9.77 1.18
C LEU A 116 -0.73 10.92 0.81
N ASP A 117 0.41 10.62 0.20
CA ASP A 117 1.43 11.63 -0.14
C ASP A 117 1.08 12.33 -1.44
N ARG A 118 0.48 13.52 -1.32
CA ARG A 118 0.06 14.32 -2.46
C ARG A 118 1.23 15.00 -3.16
N LYS A 119 2.26 15.37 -2.41
CA LYS A 119 3.38 16.16 -2.92
C LYS A 119 4.36 15.35 -3.77
N HIS A 120 4.60 14.09 -3.40
CA HIS A 120 5.66 13.29 -3.99
C HIS A 120 5.17 12.10 -4.81
N LEU A 121 4.05 11.48 -4.41
CA LEU A 121 3.57 10.27 -5.08
C LEU A 121 2.29 10.49 -5.87
N LEU A 122 1.26 11.11 -5.30
CA LEU A 122 0.02 11.32 -6.04
C LEU A 122 0.20 12.23 -7.25
N ILE A 123 1.16 13.13 -7.21
CA ILE A 123 1.49 13.99 -8.34
C ILE A 123 1.97 13.17 -9.56
N LEU A 124 2.36 11.93 -9.36
CA LEU A 124 2.85 11.05 -10.42
C LEU A 124 1.76 10.16 -11.02
N GLN A 125 0.50 10.35 -10.65
CA GLN A 125 -0.61 9.49 -11.09
C GLN A 125 -0.65 9.28 -12.59
N GLU A 126 -0.41 10.32 -13.37
CA GLU A 126 -0.50 10.24 -14.83
C GLU A 126 0.81 9.83 -15.51
N LYS A 127 1.92 9.89 -14.77
CA LYS A 127 3.25 9.55 -15.30
C LYS A 127 3.59 8.08 -15.16
N VAL A 128 3.00 7.39 -14.18
CA VAL A 128 3.26 5.97 -13.93
C VAL A 128 2.16 5.15 -14.57
N ARG A 129 2.53 4.23 -15.45
CA ARG A 129 1.56 3.41 -16.19
C ARG A 129 1.56 1.93 -15.82
N LYS A 130 2.60 1.47 -15.14
CA LYS A 130 2.73 0.05 -14.78
C LYS A 130 1.77 -0.36 -13.67
N PHE A 131 1.36 0.59 -12.85
CA PHE A 131 0.36 0.45 -11.82
C PHE A 131 -0.27 1.82 -11.58
N LYS A 132 -1.41 1.86 -10.91
CA LYS A 132 -2.10 3.13 -10.65
C LYS A 132 -1.81 3.61 -9.23
N ILE A 133 -1.43 4.88 -9.10
CA ILE A 133 -1.21 5.52 -7.80
C ILE A 133 -2.52 6.18 -7.39
N VAL A 134 -3.06 5.79 -6.23
CA VAL A 134 -4.38 6.26 -5.79
C VAL A 134 -4.39 6.54 -4.30
N THR A 135 -5.36 7.34 -3.86
CA THR A 135 -5.66 7.49 -2.44
C THR A 135 -6.53 6.31 -1.97
N PRO A 136 -6.59 6.06 -0.65
CA PRO A 136 -7.53 5.07 -0.13
C PRO A 136 -8.96 5.31 -0.60
N LYS A 137 -9.40 6.58 -0.57
CA LYS A 137 -10.74 6.94 -1.01
C LYS A 137 -10.98 6.62 -2.47
N GLN A 138 -10.03 6.96 -3.34
CA GLN A 138 -10.14 6.67 -4.76
C GLN A 138 -10.24 5.16 -5.02
N LEU A 139 -9.42 4.38 -4.32
CA LEU A 139 -9.43 2.94 -4.49
C LEU A 139 -10.76 2.33 -4.05
N ILE A 140 -11.26 2.73 -2.89
CA ILE A 140 -12.52 2.21 -2.35
C ILE A 140 -13.69 2.55 -3.27
N ILE A 141 -13.80 3.81 -3.69
CA ILE A 141 -14.94 4.26 -4.48
C ILE A 141 -14.89 3.70 -5.90
N ASN A 142 -13.71 3.72 -6.54
CA ASN A 142 -13.62 3.46 -7.97
C ASN A 142 -13.38 1.98 -8.33
N LYS A 143 -12.88 1.17 -7.39
CA LYS A 143 -12.51 -0.20 -7.70
C LYS A 143 -13.02 -1.22 -6.69
N ILE A 144 -12.79 -0.98 -5.40
CA ILE A 144 -13.11 -1.99 -4.39
C ILE A 144 -14.62 -2.14 -4.21
N ARG A 145 -15.35 -1.03 -4.30
CA ARG A 145 -16.81 -1.06 -4.19
C ARG A 145 -17.41 -2.04 -5.21
N ASP A 146 -17.01 -1.91 -6.48
CA ASP A 146 -17.51 -2.80 -7.53
C ASP A 146 -17.06 -4.24 -7.29
N TYR A 147 -15.82 -4.41 -6.85
CA TYR A 147 -15.26 -5.73 -6.58
C TYR A 147 -16.00 -6.42 -5.43
N ILE A 148 -16.28 -5.69 -4.34
CA ILE A 148 -16.99 -6.25 -3.20
C ILE A 148 -18.43 -6.59 -3.56
N ASP A 149 -19.12 -5.69 -4.26
CA ASP A 149 -20.49 -5.93 -4.71
C ASP A 149 -20.54 -7.15 -5.62
N TYR A 150 -19.58 -7.31 -6.49
CA TYR A 150 -19.47 -8.45 -7.37
C TYR A 150 -19.28 -9.76 -6.58
N SER A 151 -18.47 -9.73 -5.53
CA SER A 151 -18.21 -10.92 -4.72
C SER A 151 -19.41 -11.33 -3.88
N LYS A 152 -20.35 -10.41 -3.62
CA LYS A 152 -21.59 -10.70 -2.90
C LYS A 152 -22.67 -11.25 -3.81
N ALA A 153 -22.55 -11.02 -5.08
CA ALA A 153 -23.48 -11.54 -6.06
C ALA A 153 -23.19 -13.02 -6.36
#